data_98de5d0fc235c24ee6bb8bdeb9d10b11
#
_entry.id   98de5d0fc235c24ee6bb8bdeb9d10b11
#
_cell.length_a   1.000
_cell.length_b   1.000
_cell.length_c   1.000
_cell.angle_alpha   90.00
_cell.angle_beta   90.00
_cell.angle_gamma   90.00
#
_symmetry.space_group_name_H-M   'P 1'
#
loop_
_entity.id
_entity.type
_entity.pdbx_description
1 polymer ?
#
loop_
_entity_poly.entity_id
_entity_poly.type
_entity_poly.pdbx_seq_one_letter_code
_entity_poly.pdbx_strand_id
1 'polypeptide(L)'
;GKDQYRGWFQSLLWLSAVHNKLPYKNLLVHGFVLDETKQKFSKSSKNGVSAKEALKLYGADVLRLWATMQEHETDAVFSKVKMEESKKYYQRLRLTLRFLNANAHAKNRAYQESKLEEYQHDNDFDFHRYSMMKLEQLKLEFSDLLKVFEYKKALQALYAFTDKFLSQFVFEVMKSTLYLKSEETKEKQMMQVLVNHLLVDVLKMVSVFAPF
;
A
#
# COMPACT_ATOMS: atom_id res chain seq x y z
N GLY A 1 22.32 -3.72 3.19
CA GLY A 1 23.11 -3.17 2.10
C GLY A 1 24.19 -4.14 1.63
N LYS A 2 24.83 -3.82 0.50
CA LYS A 2 25.87 -4.67 -0.13
C LYS A 2 27.10 -4.93 0.79
N ASP A 3 27.35 -4.09 1.77
CA ASP A 3 28.37 -4.26 2.80
C ASP A 3 28.13 -5.51 3.67
N GLN A 4 26.91 -5.98 3.78
CA GLN A 4 26.54 -7.14 4.58
C GLN A 4 26.92 -8.50 3.94
N TYR A 5 27.37 -8.51 2.70
CA TYR A 5 27.93 -9.75 2.09
C TYR A 5 29.15 -10.27 2.87
N ARG A 6 30.00 -9.35 3.38
CA ARG A 6 31.17 -9.69 4.19
C ARG A 6 30.91 -9.60 5.70
N GLY A 7 29.67 -9.38 6.10
CA GLY A 7 29.26 -9.27 7.49
C GLY A 7 28.25 -10.35 7.85
N TRP A 8 27.00 -9.93 8.08
CA TRP A 8 25.93 -10.79 8.58
C TRP A 8 25.65 -11.99 7.65
N PHE A 9 25.59 -11.79 6.34
CA PHE A 9 25.32 -12.89 5.40
C PHE A 9 26.46 -13.92 5.37
N GLN A 10 27.70 -13.47 5.43
CA GLN A 10 28.83 -14.38 5.49
C GLN A 10 28.83 -15.21 6.77
N SER A 11 28.59 -14.59 7.92
CA SER A 11 28.48 -15.29 9.21
C SER A 11 27.37 -16.34 9.19
N LEU A 12 26.21 -15.99 8.62
CA LEU A 12 25.08 -16.89 8.48
C LEU A 12 25.39 -18.06 7.54
N LEU A 13 26.14 -17.81 6.46
CA LEU A 13 26.57 -18.86 5.52
C LEU A 13 27.50 -19.87 6.21
N TRP A 14 28.45 -19.42 7.02
CA TRP A 14 29.32 -20.33 7.80
C TRP A 14 28.53 -21.18 8.78
N LEU A 15 27.61 -20.58 9.50
CA LEU A 15 26.71 -21.33 10.41
C LEU A 15 25.86 -22.35 9.65
N SER A 16 25.39 -21.99 8.47
CA SER A 16 24.62 -22.88 7.59
C SER A 16 25.44 -24.10 7.15
N ALA A 17 26.72 -23.89 6.82
CA ALA A 17 27.62 -24.97 6.46
C ALA A 17 27.87 -25.95 7.63
N VAL A 18 28.04 -25.43 8.86
CA VAL A 18 28.21 -26.24 10.06
C VAL A 18 26.96 -27.06 10.37
N HIS A 19 25.76 -26.48 10.20
CA HIS A 19 24.49 -27.14 10.52
C HIS A 19 23.86 -27.87 9.33
N ASN A 20 24.47 -27.83 8.16
CA ASN A 20 23.97 -28.40 6.89
C ASN A 20 22.51 -27.96 6.59
N LYS A 21 22.18 -26.69 6.86
CA LYS A 21 20.88 -26.09 6.62
C LYS A 21 21.02 -24.69 6.04
N LEU A 22 20.34 -24.42 4.91
CA LEU A 22 20.19 -23.07 4.39
C LEU A 22 19.13 -22.32 5.21
N PRO A 23 19.46 -21.19 5.85
CA PRO A 23 18.53 -20.46 6.74
C PRO A 23 17.56 -19.56 5.97
N TYR A 24 17.75 -19.38 4.67
CA TYR A 24 16.91 -18.54 3.80
C TYR A 24 16.80 -19.13 2.41
N LYS A 25 15.67 -18.90 1.74
CA LYS A 25 15.45 -19.25 0.33
C LYS A 25 15.86 -18.13 -0.61
N ASN A 26 15.63 -16.90 -0.21
CA ASN A 26 15.90 -15.70 -0.99
C ASN A 26 16.71 -14.70 -0.18
N LEU A 27 17.58 -13.97 -0.86
CA LEU A 27 18.38 -12.90 -0.30
C LEU A 27 18.08 -11.60 -1.05
N LEU A 28 17.36 -10.69 -0.40
CA LEU A 28 17.10 -9.38 -0.95
C LEU A 28 18.16 -8.39 -0.46
N VAL A 29 18.90 -7.82 -1.38
CA VAL A 29 19.95 -6.84 -1.09
C VAL A 29 19.58 -5.50 -1.69
N HIS A 30 19.60 -4.46 -0.87
CA HIS A 30 19.34 -3.09 -1.30
C HIS A 30 20.62 -2.25 -1.34
N GLY A 31 20.57 -1.13 -2.08
CA GLY A 31 21.63 -0.13 -2.13
C GLY A 31 21.79 0.64 -0.82
N PHE A 32 22.71 1.59 -0.82
CA PHE A 32 22.90 2.51 0.31
C PHE A 32 21.89 3.66 0.27
N VAL A 33 21.67 4.26 1.42
CA VAL A 33 20.98 5.55 1.50
C VAL A 33 22.02 6.65 1.44
N LEU A 34 21.86 7.54 0.45
CA LEU A 34 22.77 8.65 0.17
C LEU A 34 22.07 9.97 0.50
N ASP A 35 22.87 11.00 0.77
CA ASP A 35 22.38 12.37 0.90
C ASP A 35 22.08 13.01 -0.48
N GLU A 36 21.63 14.26 -0.49
CA GLU A 36 21.31 15.02 -1.70
C GLU A 36 22.52 15.23 -2.63
N THR A 37 23.74 15.15 -2.08
CA THR A 37 25.00 15.22 -2.85
C THR A 37 25.50 13.87 -3.32
N LYS A 38 24.70 12.82 -3.13
CA LYS A 38 25.02 11.43 -3.43
C LYS A 38 26.19 10.86 -2.62
N GLN A 39 26.43 11.41 -1.44
CA GLN A 39 27.42 10.87 -0.51
C GLN A 39 26.76 9.98 0.54
N LYS A 40 27.46 8.93 0.95
CA LYS A 40 26.98 8.04 2.01
C LYS A 40 26.87 8.79 3.33
N PHE A 41 25.77 8.61 4.04
CA PHE A 41 25.64 9.17 5.38
C PHE A 41 26.75 8.65 6.31
N SER A 42 27.43 9.58 6.94
CA SER A 42 28.53 9.29 7.86
C SER A 42 28.43 10.14 9.12
N LYS A 43 28.74 9.53 10.27
CA LYS A 43 28.77 10.26 11.55
C LYS A 43 29.83 11.36 11.54
N SER A 44 30.92 11.18 10.81
CA SER A 44 32.02 12.15 10.71
C SER A 44 31.70 13.35 9.82
N SER A 45 30.92 13.15 8.77
CA SER A 45 30.56 14.22 7.81
C SER A 45 29.41 15.12 8.29
N LYS A 46 28.71 14.74 9.37
CA LYS A 46 27.53 15.44 9.91
C LYS A 46 26.43 15.74 8.85
N ASN A 47 26.44 15.04 7.71
CA ASN A 47 25.53 15.25 6.59
C ASN A 47 24.23 14.43 6.71
N GLY A 48 24.04 13.71 7.81
CA GLY A 48 22.94 12.79 7.97
C GLY A 48 21.80 13.31 8.84
N VAL A 49 20.57 13.16 8.37
CA VAL A 49 19.39 13.19 9.25
C VAL A 49 19.34 11.87 9.99
N SER A 50 19.34 11.89 11.31
CA SER A 50 19.20 10.67 12.08
C SER A 50 17.81 10.05 11.84
N ALA A 51 17.69 8.70 11.97
CA ALA A 51 16.40 8.04 11.84
C ALA A 51 15.34 8.59 12.82
N LYS A 52 15.78 8.98 14.03
CA LYS A 52 14.92 9.59 15.05
C LYS A 52 14.37 10.97 14.61
N GLU A 53 15.21 11.80 14.00
CA GLU A 53 14.79 13.10 13.47
C GLU A 53 13.88 12.93 12.26
N ALA A 54 14.19 12.02 11.33
CA ALA A 54 13.35 11.71 10.20
C ALA A 54 11.96 11.20 10.63
N LEU A 55 11.90 10.32 11.64
CA LEU A 55 10.65 9.87 12.24
C LEU A 55 9.83 11.01 12.85
N LYS A 56 10.49 11.93 13.55
CA LYS A 56 9.84 13.10 14.15
C LYS A 56 9.29 14.07 13.10
N LEU A 57 10.00 14.24 11.98
CA LEU A 57 9.61 15.18 10.91
C LEU A 57 8.50 14.62 10.00
N TYR A 58 8.57 13.35 9.65
CA TYR A 58 7.74 12.77 8.59
C TYR A 58 6.78 11.68 9.07
N GLY A 59 7.06 11.04 10.19
CA GLY A 59 6.32 9.87 10.67
C GLY A 59 6.78 8.56 10.01
N ALA A 60 6.44 7.44 10.65
CA ALA A 60 6.89 6.12 10.22
C ALA A 60 6.35 5.73 8.85
N ASP A 61 5.06 5.94 8.59
CA ASP A 61 4.42 5.53 7.33
C ASP A 61 4.97 6.27 6.11
N VAL A 62 5.25 7.57 6.24
CA VAL A 62 5.84 8.34 5.14
C VAL A 62 7.26 7.87 4.83
N LEU A 63 8.05 7.53 5.85
CA LEU A 63 9.38 6.95 5.67
C LEU A 63 9.33 5.57 5.01
N ARG A 64 8.38 4.73 5.42
CA ARG A 64 8.16 3.40 4.81
C ARG A 64 7.76 3.53 3.34
N LEU A 65 6.84 4.42 3.02
CA LEU A 65 6.43 4.70 1.65
C LEU A 65 7.61 5.23 0.82
N TRP A 66 8.40 6.17 1.36
CA TRP A 66 9.61 6.63 0.68
C TRP A 66 10.57 5.47 0.37
N ALA A 67 10.84 4.60 1.33
CA ALA A 67 11.72 3.45 1.13
C ALA A 67 11.17 2.49 0.05
N THR A 68 9.87 2.22 0.07
CA THR A 68 9.19 1.36 -0.92
C THR A 68 9.20 1.95 -2.33
N MET A 69 9.19 3.28 -2.45
CA MET A 69 9.25 3.97 -3.74
C MET A 69 10.63 3.91 -4.42
N GLN A 70 11.69 3.50 -3.68
CA GLN A 70 13.02 3.38 -4.25
C GLN A 70 13.18 2.04 -4.98
N GLU A 71 14.08 2.01 -5.98
CA GLU A 71 14.57 0.74 -6.53
C GLU A 71 15.48 0.08 -5.50
N HIS A 72 15.19 -1.16 -5.12
CA HIS A 72 15.98 -1.83 -4.07
C HIS A 72 17.40 -2.19 -4.53
N GLU A 73 17.63 -2.41 -5.83
CA GLU A 73 18.96 -2.78 -6.37
C GLU A 73 19.95 -1.60 -6.43
N THR A 74 19.46 -0.37 -6.38
CA THR A 74 20.24 0.84 -6.53
C THR A 74 20.33 1.64 -5.23
N ASP A 75 21.27 2.57 -5.17
CA ASP A 75 21.39 3.49 -4.06
C ASP A 75 20.22 4.49 -4.05
N ALA A 76 19.65 4.74 -2.87
CA ALA A 76 18.51 5.60 -2.66
C ALA A 76 18.95 6.98 -2.14
N VAL A 77 18.54 8.05 -2.80
CA VAL A 77 18.80 9.42 -2.31
C VAL A 77 17.69 9.84 -1.35
N PHE A 78 18.08 10.15 -0.11
CA PHE A 78 17.19 10.76 0.87
C PHE A 78 17.26 12.29 0.71
N SER A 79 16.17 12.88 0.23
CA SER A 79 16.07 14.32 0.02
C SER A 79 14.74 14.86 0.51
N LYS A 80 14.72 16.15 0.86
CA LYS A 80 13.48 16.82 1.27
C LYS A 80 12.39 16.73 0.19
N VAL A 81 12.76 16.86 -1.08
CA VAL A 81 11.81 16.78 -2.22
C VAL A 81 11.15 15.41 -2.27
N LYS A 82 11.94 14.34 -2.21
CA LYS A 82 11.40 12.96 -2.24
C LYS A 82 10.54 12.64 -1.01
N MET A 83 10.87 13.21 0.14
CA MET A 83 10.06 13.05 1.35
C MET A 83 8.71 13.78 1.23
N GLU A 84 8.68 14.98 0.67
CA GLU A 84 7.43 15.70 0.41
C GLU A 84 6.55 14.99 -0.65
N GLU A 85 7.15 14.37 -1.66
CA GLU A 85 6.42 13.51 -2.62
C GLU A 85 5.77 12.32 -1.90
N SER A 86 6.53 11.63 -1.05
CA SER A 86 6.02 10.49 -0.27
C SER A 86 4.91 10.91 0.71
N LYS A 87 5.03 12.09 1.31
CA LYS A 87 4.01 12.68 2.17
C LYS A 87 2.72 13.00 1.41
N LYS A 88 2.80 13.58 0.22
CA LYS A 88 1.64 13.81 -0.66
C LYS A 88 0.96 12.49 -1.02
N TYR A 89 1.74 11.46 -1.32
CA TYR A 89 1.25 10.12 -1.60
C TYR A 89 0.48 9.54 -0.40
N TYR A 90 1.06 9.58 0.79
CA TYR A 90 0.42 9.17 2.02
C TYR A 90 -0.89 9.92 2.27
N GLN A 91 -0.90 11.24 2.07
CA GLN A 91 -2.10 12.06 2.26
C GLN A 91 -3.24 11.64 1.32
N ARG A 92 -2.95 11.33 0.06
CA ARG A 92 -3.96 10.85 -0.91
C ARG A 92 -4.53 9.50 -0.50
N LEU A 93 -3.68 8.53 -0.13
CA LEU A 93 -4.14 7.24 0.39
C LEU A 93 -5.05 7.41 1.61
N ARG A 94 -4.65 8.26 2.53
CA ARG A 94 -5.44 8.57 3.73
C ARG A 94 -6.79 9.21 3.40
N LEU A 95 -6.86 10.12 2.45
CA LEU A 95 -8.12 10.72 2.01
C LEU A 95 -9.06 9.69 1.39
N THR A 96 -8.54 8.80 0.55
CA THR A 96 -9.31 7.69 -0.03
C THR A 96 -9.87 6.78 1.06
N LEU A 97 -9.05 6.36 2.02
CA LEU A 97 -9.49 5.53 3.14
C LEU A 97 -10.50 6.24 4.04
N ARG A 98 -10.34 7.54 4.28
CA ARG A 98 -11.31 8.34 5.03
C ARG A 98 -12.67 8.40 4.33
N PHE A 99 -12.70 8.57 3.01
CA PHE A 99 -13.95 8.55 2.25
C PHE A 99 -14.64 7.19 2.39
N LEU A 100 -13.90 6.11 2.16
CA LEU A 100 -14.44 4.75 2.30
C LEU A 100 -14.97 4.51 3.72
N ASN A 101 -14.19 4.83 4.74
CA ASN A 101 -14.57 4.62 6.13
C ASN A 101 -15.79 5.47 6.55
N ALA A 102 -15.89 6.71 6.06
CA ALA A 102 -17.04 7.59 6.37
C ALA A 102 -18.34 7.11 5.73
N ASN A 103 -18.27 6.35 4.64
CA ASN A 103 -19.43 5.83 3.92
C ASN A 103 -19.64 4.32 4.13
N ALA A 104 -18.78 3.68 4.94
CA ALA A 104 -18.92 2.27 5.30
C ALA A 104 -20.11 2.07 6.25
N HIS A 105 -20.88 1.01 6.01
CA HIS A 105 -22.01 0.69 6.88
C HIS A 105 -21.60 -0.25 8.01
N ALA A 106 -22.12 0.00 9.22
CA ALA A 106 -21.77 -0.78 10.42
C ALA A 106 -22.33 -2.24 10.46
N LYS A 107 -23.08 -2.66 9.45
CA LYS A 107 -23.64 -4.02 9.41
C LYS A 107 -22.53 -5.05 9.21
N ASN A 108 -22.69 -6.21 9.86
CA ASN A 108 -21.68 -7.26 9.88
C ASN A 108 -21.42 -7.88 8.49
N ARG A 109 -20.31 -8.61 8.37
CA ARG A 109 -19.86 -9.24 7.13
C ARG A 109 -20.89 -10.23 6.57
N ALA A 110 -21.54 -11.01 7.42
CA ALA A 110 -22.56 -12.01 6.98
C ALA A 110 -23.76 -11.34 6.30
N TYR A 111 -24.20 -10.17 6.80
CA TYR A 111 -25.23 -9.38 6.13
C TYR A 111 -24.77 -8.88 4.76
N GLN A 112 -23.53 -8.46 4.63
CA GLN A 112 -22.97 -7.98 3.37
C GLN A 112 -22.84 -9.10 2.33
N GLU A 113 -22.40 -10.28 2.75
CA GLU A 113 -22.31 -11.47 1.90
C GLU A 113 -23.70 -11.92 1.40
N SER A 114 -24.71 -11.95 2.28
CA SER A 114 -26.10 -12.28 1.88
C SER A 114 -26.67 -11.27 0.88
N LYS A 115 -26.37 -10.00 1.03
CA LYS A 115 -26.81 -8.96 0.09
C LYS A 115 -26.07 -9.02 -1.25
N LEU A 116 -24.82 -9.41 -1.27
CA LEU A 116 -24.08 -9.68 -2.51
C LEU A 116 -24.73 -10.79 -3.33
N GLU A 117 -25.08 -11.91 -2.69
CA GLU A 117 -25.77 -13.02 -3.35
C GLU A 117 -27.14 -12.57 -3.92
N GLU A 118 -27.90 -11.80 -3.14
CA GLU A 118 -29.21 -11.27 -3.57
C GLU A 118 -29.09 -10.37 -4.81
N TYR A 119 -28.01 -9.57 -4.92
CA TYR A 119 -27.84 -8.58 -5.97
C TYR A 119 -27.05 -9.08 -7.19
N GLN A 120 -26.42 -10.24 -7.14
CA GLN A 120 -25.58 -10.76 -8.24
C GLN A 120 -26.29 -10.88 -9.60
N HIS A 121 -27.60 -11.11 -9.59
CA HIS A 121 -28.42 -11.30 -10.79
C HIS A 121 -29.18 -10.02 -11.23
N ASP A 122 -28.92 -8.89 -10.59
CA ASP A 122 -29.60 -7.65 -10.87
C ASP A 122 -28.89 -6.87 -11.98
N ASN A 123 -29.62 -6.40 -13.00
CA ASN A 123 -29.08 -5.62 -14.11
C ASN A 123 -28.52 -4.26 -13.65
N ASP A 124 -29.01 -3.71 -12.55
CA ASP A 124 -28.53 -2.48 -11.97
C ASP A 124 -27.20 -2.65 -11.22
N PHE A 125 -26.64 -3.88 -11.20
CA PHE A 125 -25.45 -4.26 -10.46
C PHE A 125 -24.15 -4.14 -11.28
N ASP A 126 -24.20 -3.73 -12.53
CA ASP A 126 -23.03 -3.70 -13.43
C ASP A 126 -21.87 -2.84 -12.90
N PHE A 127 -22.16 -1.69 -12.32
CA PHE A 127 -21.14 -0.83 -11.71
C PHE A 127 -20.43 -1.52 -10.54
N HIS A 128 -21.18 -2.22 -9.68
CA HIS A 128 -20.62 -2.99 -8.58
C HIS A 128 -19.73 -4.12 -9.11
N ARG A 129 -20.24 -4.95 -10.03
CA ARG A 129 -19.49 -6.06 -10.65
C ARG A 129 -18.20 -5.57 -11.28
N TYR A 130 -18.27 -4.49 -12.05
CA TYR A 130 -17.09 -3.88 -12.65
C TYR A 130 -16.07 -3.42 -11.60
N SER A 131 -16.53 -2.75 -10.56
CA SER A 131 -15.67 -2.26 -9.48
C SER A 131 -15.01 -3.41 -8.71
N MET A 132 -15.75 -4.47 -8.41
CA MET A 132 -15.23 -5.68 -7.78
C MET A 132 -14.24 -6.43 -8.68
N MET A 133 -14.54 -6.56 -9.97
CA MET A 133 -13.62 -7.16 -10.93
C MET A 133 -12.27 -6.39 -10.96
N LYS A 134 -12.30 -5.07 -10.95
CA LYS A 134 -11.09 -4.23 -10.87
C LYS A 134 -10.33 -4.41 -9.57
N LEU A 135 -11.03 -4.55 -8.45
CA LEU A 135 -10.42 -4.85 -7.16
C LEU A 135 -9.72 -6.22 -7.16
N GLU A 136 -10.38 -7.26 -7.68
CA GLU A 136 -9.80 -8.60 -7.76
C GLU A 136 -8.58 -8.64 -8.69
N GLN A 137 -8.63 -7.94 -9.83
CA GLN A 137 -7.47 -7.79 -10.70
C GLN A 137 -6.28 -7.17 -9.96
N LEU A 138 -6.53 -6.08 -9.21
CA LEU A 138 -5.49 -5.46 -8.38
C LEU A 138 -4.94 -6.42 -7.34
N LYS A 139 -5.79 -7.16 -6.63
CA LYS A 139 -5.36 -8.10 -5.57
C LYS A 139 -4.42 -9.17 -6.12
N LEU A 140 -4.74 -9.73 -7.29
CA LEU A 140 -3.90 -10.72 -7.97
C LEU A 140 -2.55 -10.10 -8.37
N GLU A 141 -2.57 -8.99 -9.09
CA GLU A 141 -1.36 -8.26 -9.49
C GLU A 141 -0.48 -7.89 -8.28
N PHE A 142 -1.09 -7.32 -7.26
CA PHE A 142 -0.42 -6.93 -6.02
C PHE A 142 0.25 -8.13 -5.33
N SER A 143 -0.47 -9.24 -5.19
CA SER A 143 0.06 -10.47 -4.59
C SER A 143 1.25 -11.03 -5.39
N ASP A 144 1.14 -11.07 -6.71
CA ASP A 144 2.20 -11.61 -7.56
C ASP A 144 3.46 -10.73 -7.55
N LEU A 145 3.29 -9.41 -7.56
CA LEU A 145 4.41 -8.47 -7.41
C LEU A 145 5.13 -8.60 -6.05
N LEU A 146 4.37 -8.82 -4.96
CA LEU A 146 4.98 -9.06 -3.64
C LEU A 146 5.79 -10.36 -3.59
N LYS A 147 5.31 -11.44 -4.23
CA LYS A 147 6.02 -12.74 -4.27
C LYS A 147 7.39 -12.65 -4.93
N VAL A 148 7.55 -11.74 -5.89
CA VAL A 148 8.81 -11.50 -6.60
C VAL A 148 9.58 -10.28 -6.10
N PHE A 149 9.20 -9.75 -4.94
CA PHE A 149 9.84 -8.59 -4.27
C PHE A 149 9.76 -7.27 -5.03
N GLU A 150 8.84 -7.13 -5.98
CA GLU A 150 8.61 -5.90 -6.75
C GLU A 150 7.74 -4.90 -5.97
N TYR A 151 8.19 -4.53 -4.78
CA TYR A 151 7.43 -3.69 -3.84
C TYR A 151 7.04 -2.32 -4.40
N LYS A 152 7.93 -1.69 -5.17
CA LYS A 152 7.67 -0.41 -5.82
C LYS A 152 6.52 -0.52 -6.82
N LYS A 153 6.52 -1.56 -7.66
CA LYS A 153 5.45 -1.79 -8.64
C LYS A 153 4.12 -2.11 -7.94
N ALA A 154 4.16 -2.92 -6.88
CA ALA A 154 2.97 -3.21 -6.08
C ALA A 154 2.36 -1.93 -5.48
N LEU A 155 3.20 -1.05 -4.94
CA LEU A 155 2.76 0.25 -4.42
C LEU A 155 2.21 1.16 -5.54
N GLN A 156 2.82 1.17 -6.72
CA GLN A 156 2.33 1.93 -7.88
C GLN A 156 0.97 1.44 -8.37
N ALA A 157 0.76 0.12 -8.45
CA ALA A 157 -0.53 -0.48 -8.81
C ALA A 157 -1.63 -0.09 -7.81
N LEU A 158 -1.34 -0.21 -6.52
CA LEU A 158 -2.25 0.24 -5.45
C LEU A 158 -2.60 1.72 -5.56
N TYR A 159 -1.61 2.57 -5.85
CA TYR A 159 -1.84 4.00 -6.01
C TYR A 159 -2.66 4.32 -7.26
N ALA A 160 -2.35 3.71 -8.38
CA ALA A 160 -3.13 3.91 -9.60
C ALA A 160 -4.60 3.54 -9.38
N PHE A 161 -4.86 2.45 -8.65
CA PHE A 161 -6.21 2.06 -8.28
C PHE A 161 -6.88 3.07 -7.34
N THR A 162 -6.21 3.48 -6.27
CA THR A 162 -6.81 4.39 -5.27
C THR A 162 -7.00 5.81 -5.78
N ASP A 163 -6.05 6.35 -6.55
CA ASP A 163 -6.10 7.72 -7.06
C ASP A 163 -6.96 7.83 -8.34
N LYS A 164 -6.67 7.00 -9.35
CA LYS A 164 -7.35 7.12 -10.65
C LYS A 164 -8.70 6.42 -10.66
N PHE A 165 -8.75 5.16 -10.23
CA PHE A 165 -9.98 4.40 -10.30
C PHE A 165 -10.96 4.76 -9.18
N LEU A 166 -10.54 4.68 -7.91
CA LEU A 166 -11.45 5.00 -6.80
C LEU A 166 -11.79 6.49 -6.74
N SER A 167 -10.78 7.36 -6.60
CA SER A 167 -11.04 8.77 -6.31
C SER A 167 -11.61 9.53 -7.49
N GLN A 168 -11.15 9.28 -8.73
CA GLN A 168 -11.58 10.03 -9.89
C GLN A 168 -12.81 9.44 -10.60
N PHE A 169 -13.13 8.16 -10.39
CA PHE A 169 -14.26 7.52 -11.04
C PHE A 169 -15.28 6.96 -10.05
N VAL A 170 -14.90 5.96 -9.23
CA VAL A 170 -15.86 5.24 -8.38
C VAL A 170 -16.56 6.20 -7.40
N PHE A 171 -15.81 7.07 -6.72
CA PHE A 171 -16.38 7.99 -5.74
C PHE A 171 -17.30 9.03 -6.38
N GLU A 172 -17.00 9.51 -7.59
CA GLU A 172 -17.88 10.43 -8.31
C GLU A 172 -19.23 9.79 -8.64
N VAL A 173 -19.22 8.54 -9.11
CA VAL A 173 -20.45 7.79 -9.39
C VAL A 173 -21.25 7.52 -8.11
N MET A 174 -20.56 7.19 -7.01
CA MET A 174 -21.21 6.82 -5.74
C MET A 174 -21.83 8.01 -4.99
N LYS A 175 -21.28 9.22 -5.12
CA LYS A 175 -21.67 10.39 -4.31
C LYS A 175 -23.17 10.69 -4.36
N SER A 176 -23.77 10.68 -5.53
CA SER A 176 -25.20 10.95 -5.69
C SER A 176 -26.05 9.94 -4.94
N THR A 177 -25.72 8.67 -5.06
CA THR A 177 -26.45 7.60 -4.36
C THR A 177 -26.23 7.63 -2.86
N LEU A 178 -24.97 7.79 -2.41
CA LEU A 178 -24.63 7.77 -0.99
C LEU A 178 -25.22 8.95 -0.22
N TYR A 179 -25.28 10.15 -0.83
CA TYR A 179 -25.69 11.36 -0.12
C TYR A 179 -27.13 11.79 -0.36
N LEU A 180 -27.73 11.42 -1.51
CA LEU A 180 -29.08 11.88 -1.86
C LEU A 180 -30.15 10.81 -1.70
N LYS A 181 -29.79 9.53 -1.70
CA LYS A 181 -30.76 8.43 -1.56
C LYS A 181 -31.00 8.09 -0.06
N SER A 182 -32.24 7.65 0.25
CA SER A 182 -32.58 7.14 1.58
C SER A 182 -31.82 5.85 1.90
N GLU A 183 -31.51 5.60 3.19
CA GLU A 183 -30.85 4.38 3.69
C GLU A 183 -31.60 3.08 3.33
N GLU A 184 -32.92 3.18 3.09
CA GLU A 184 -33.76 2.03 2.77
C GLU A 184 -33.73 1.67 1.29
N THR A 185 -33.17 2.54 0.43
CA THR A 185 -33.13 2.26 -1.01
C THR A 185 -32.11 1.18 -1.34
N LYS A 186 -32.52 0.30 -2.26
CA LYS A 186 -31.69 -0.82 -2.75
C LYS A 186 -30.35 -0.32 -3.28
N GLU A 187 -30.36 0.73 -4.07
CA GLU A 187 -29.15 1.31 -4.69
C GLU A 187 -28.15 1.80 -3.62
N LYS A 188 -28.62 2.43 -2.55
CA LYS A 188 -27.75 2.89 -1.46
C LYS A 188 -27.15 1.71 -0.69
N GLN A 189 -27.95 0.70 -0.41
CA GLN A 189 -27.47 -0.53 0.25
C GLN A 189 -26.40 -1.24 -0.59
N MET A 190 -26.61 -1.34 -1.91
CA MET A 190 -25.62 -1.87 -2.84
C MET A 190 -24.31 -1.09 -2.82
N MET A 191 -24.36 0.24 -2.84
CA MET A 191 -23.16 1.10 -2.76
C MET A 191 -22.45 0.95 -1.43
N GLN A 192 -23.17 0.83 -0.32
CA GLN A 192 -22.57 0.59 1.00
C GLN A 192 -21.88 -0.78 1.08
N VAL A 193 -22.43 -1.81 0.48
CA VAL A 193 -21.79 -3.13 0.37
C VAL A 193 -20.46 -3.00 -0.41
N LEU A 194 -20.48 -2.33 -1.55
CA LEU A 194 -19.27 -2.08 -2.36
C LEU A 194 -18.22 -1.29 -1.56
N VAL A 195 -18.61 -0.21 -0.88
CA VAL A 195 -17.70 0.60 -0.03
C VAL A 195 -17.02 -0.27 1.02
N ASN A 196 -17.78 -1.16 1.69
CA ASN A 196 -17.21 -2.03 2.72
C ASN A 196 -16.17 -3.01 2.17
N HIS A 197 -16.44 -3.62 1.00
CA HIS A 197 -15.45 -4.49 0.34
C HIS A 197 -14.19 -3.72 -0.07
N LEU A 198 -14.37 -2.58 -0.72
CA LEU A 198 -13.26 -1.70 -1.10
C LEU A 198 -12.43 -1.27 0.12
N LEU A 199 -13.09 -0.88 1.21
CA LEU A 199 -12.42 -0.46 2.44
C LEU A 199 -11.53 -1.57 3.01
N VAL A 200 -12.10 -2.75 3.20
CA VAL A 200 -11.38 -3.87 3.84
C VAL A 200 -10.16 -4.30 3.01
N ASP A 201 -10.33 -4.48 1.71
CA ASP A 201 -9.26 -5.01 0.87
C ASP A 201 -8.20 -3.95 0.56
N VAL A 202 -8.59 -2.68 0.36
CA VAL A 202 -7.62 -1.59 0.23
C VAL A 202 -6.83 -1.39 1.53
N LEU A 203 -7.48 -1.45 2.70
CA LEU A 203 -6.79 -1.38 3.99
C LEU A 203 -5.76 -2.49 4.16
N LYS A 204 -6.09 -3.73 3.81
CA LYS A 204 -5.14 -4.86 3.85
C LYS A 204 -3.91 -4.59 2.98
N MET A 205 -4.10 -4.10 1.76
CA MET A 205 -2.99 -3.79 0.86
C MET A 205 -2.17 -2.59 1.35
N VAL A 206 -2.81 -1.53 1.83
CA VAL A 206 -2.13 -0.36 2.40
C VAL A 206 -1.32 -0.73 3.64
N SER A 207 -1.83 -1.61 4.51
CA SER A 207 -1.16 -2.02 5.76
C SER A 207 0.19 -2.71 5.54
N VAL A 208 0.44 -3.26 4.35
CA VAL A 208 1.76 -3.82 3.98
C VAL A 208 2.83 -2.73 4.00
N PHE A 209 2.50 -1.54 3.55
CA PHE A 209 3.44 -0.42 3.39
C PHE A 209 3.32 0.62 4.50
N ALA A 210 2.10 0.94 4.93
CA ALA A 210 1.77 1.99 5.90
C ALA A 210 0.81 1.45 6.99
N PRO A 211 1.32 0.71 7.99
CA PRO A 211 0.50 0.01 8.99
C PRO A 211 0.01 0.90 10.15
N PHE A 212 0.51 2.16 10.31
CA PHE A 212 0.22 3.02 11.48
C PHE A 212 -0.82 4.15 11.22
#